data_cdb90f1e5946569c3331601f335af470
#
_entry.id   cdb90f1e5946569c3331601f335af470
#
_cell.length_a   1.000
_cell.length_b   1.000
_cell.length_c   1.000
_cell.angle_alpha   90.00
_cell.angle_beta   90.00
_cell.angle_gamma   90.00
#
_symmetry.space_group_name_H-M   'P 1'
#
loop_
_entity.id
_entity.type
_entity.pdbx_description
1 polymer ?
#
loop_
_entity_poly.entity_id
_entity_poly.type
_entity_poly.pdbx_seq_one_letter_code
_entity_poly.pdbx_strand_id
1 'polypeptide(L)'
;MEGYGTMPGAAMACMTASLLIAFGLPLGLGLFFRRRGGRWRAFLLGAAVFLVFALVLEQRAHQLILGGPAGGVITGDLGLYALYGGLMAGLFEETGRFAAFQLLRRSGKGGTPQDALIYGAGHGGMEAVLLVGLTNVSNLLLSFWLNTGTLEQHMGQLDDAAA
;
A
#
# COMPACT_ATOMS: atom_id res chain seq x y z
N MET A 1 -2.52 31.34 -21.90
CA MET A 1 -2.50 30.12 -21.09
C MET A 1 -1.10 29.51 -21.24
N GLU A 2 -0.29 29.57 -20.20
CA GLU A 2 0.98 28.85 -20.19
C GLU A 2 0.62 27.37 -20.14
N GLY A 3 0.96 26.64 -21.21
CA GLY A 3 0.65 25.23 -21.29
C GLY A 3 1.41 24.46 -20.24
N TYR A 4 0.75 23.56 -19.53
CA TYR A 4 1.41 22.59 -18.67
C TYR A 4 2.52 21.91 -19.46
N GLY A 5 3.74 21.83 -18.88
CA GLY A 5 4.84 21.11 -19.53
C GLY A 5 4.49 19.65 -19.79
N THR A 6 5.18 19.00 -20.72
CA THR A 6 4.99 17.57 -20.99
C THR A 6 5.76 16.69 -20.02
N MET A 7 5.21 15.54 -19.64
CA MET A 7 5.90 14.55 -18.81
C MET A 7 6.94 13.79 -19.65
N PRO A 8 8.23 13.75 -19.22
CA PRO A 8 9.28 13.06 -19.95
C PRO A 8 9.01 11.55 -20.08
N GLY A 9 9.32 10.97 -21.23
CA GLY A 9 9.16 9.53 -21.48
C GLY A 9 9.94 8.65 -20.49
N ALA A 10 11.10 9.10 -20.04
CA ALA A 10 11.88 8.40 -19.00
C ALA A 10 11.13 8.30 -17.67
N ALA A 11 10.42 9.35 -17.25
CA ALA A 11 9.61 9.33 -16.03
C ALA A 11 8.45 8.33 -16.17
N MET A 12 7.75 8.33 -17.32
CA MET A 12 6.68 7.37 -17.60
C MET A 12 7.21 5.92 -17.63
N ALA A 13 8.39 5.68 -18.17
CA ALA A 13 9.03 4.36 -18.17
C ALA A 13 9.35 3.89 -16.72
N CYS A 14 9.86 4.77 -15.86
CA CYS A 14 10.11 4.47 -14.45
C CYS A 14 8.81 4.16 -13.70
N MET A 15 7.74 4.94 -13.91
CA MET A 15 6.42 4.68 -13.32
C MET A 15 5.86 3.33 -13.77
N THR A 16 6.01 2.99 -15.07
CA THR A 16 5.59 1.70 -15.61
C THR A 16 6.38 0.55 -14.99
N ALA A 17 7.69 0.68 -14.87
CA ALA A 17 8.52 -0.32 -14.23
C ALA A 17 8.14 -0.52 -12.75
N SER A 18 7.92 0.57 -12.00
CA SER A 18 7.46 0.52 -10.60
C SER A 18 6.10 -0.16 -10.48
N LEU A 19 5.17 0.13 -11.39
CA LEU A 19 3.87 -0.53 -11.47
C LEU A 19 4.01 -2.04 -11.68
N LEU A 20 4.79 -2.45 -12.67
CA LEU A 20 5.02 -3.87 -12.96
C LEU A 20 5.67 -4.62 -11.79
N ILE A 21 6.61 -3.99 -11.09
CA ILE A 21 7.25 -4.55 -9.90
C ILE A 21 6.25 -4.66 -8.75
N ALA A 22 5.45 -3.61 -8.50
CA ALA A 22 4.47 -3.59 -7.41
C ALA A 22 3.42 -4.71 -7.50
N PHE A 23 3.01 -5.08 -8.71
CA PHE A 23 2.09 -6.20 -8.94
C PHE A 23 2.82 -7.53 -9.16
N GLY A 24 3.86 -7.53 -9.97
CA GLY A 24 4.54 -8.74 -10.42
C GLY A 24 5.36 -9.44 -9.33
N LEU A 25 6.09 -8.66 -8.52
CA LEU A 25 6.96 -9.23 -7.49
C LEU A 25 6.18 -9.99 -6.40
N PRO A 26 5.12 -9.43 -5.79
CA PRO A 26 4.35 -10.15 -4.77
C PRO A 26 3.71 -11.44 -5.30
N LEU A 27 3.13 -11.37 -6.50
CA LEU A 27 2.53 -12.55 -7.15
C LEU A 27 3.60 -13.59 -7.50
N GLY A 28 4.74 -13.15 -8.03
CA GLY A 28 5.87 -14.03 -8.33
C GLY A 28 6.42 -14.75 -7.10
N LEU A 29 6.62 -14.01 -6.00
CA LEU A 29 7.03 -14.59 -4.71
C LEU A 29 5.94 -15.53 -4.15
N GLY A 30 4.68 -15.14 -4.22
CA GLY A 30 3.55 -15.98 -3.82
C GLY A 30 3.54 -17.32 -4.57
N LEU A 31 3.68 -17.29 -5.89
CA LEU A 31 3.76 -18.49 -6.74
C LEU A 31 5.01 -19.33 -6.45
N PHE A 32 6.16 -18.70 -6.28
CA PHE A 32 7.42 -19.36 -5.99
C PHE A 32 7.35 -20.15 -4.66
N PHE A 33 6.93 -19.49 -3.57
CA PHE A 33 6.82 -20.16 -2.28
C PHE A 33 5.65 -21.14 -2.21
N ARG A 34 4.58 -20.90 -2.99
CA ARG A 34 3.48 -21.87 -3.16
C ARG A 34 4.00 -23.22 -3.73
N ARG A 35 4.86 -23.16 -4.73
CA ARG A 35 5.49 -24.35 -5.32
C ARG A 35 6.44 -25.06 -4.36
N ARG A 36 6.90 -24.38 -3.32
CA ARG A 36 7.79 -24.93 -2.26
C ARG A 36 7.04 -25.36 -1.00
N GLY A 37 5.72 -25.52 -1.07
CA GLY A 37 4.90 -26.03 0.03
C GLY A 37 4.16 -24.97 0.84
N GLY A 38 4.34 -23.68 0.55
CA GLY A 38 3.56 -22.60 1.16
C GLY A 38 2.08 -22.64 0.73
N ARG A 39 1.21 -21.95 1.46
CA ARG A 39 -0.24 -21.98 1.23
C ARG A 39 -0.77 -20.61 0.86
N TRP A 40 -1.66 -20.54 -0.15
CA TRP A 40 -2.33 -19.29 -0.53
C TRP A 40 -3.13 -18.65 0.61
N ARG A 41 -3.60 -19.43 1.56
CA ARG A 41 -4.26 -18.90 2.76
C ARG A 41 -3.33 -17.95 3.55
N ALA A 42 -2.03 -18.24 3.62
CA ALA A 42 -1.07 -17.35 4.27
C ALA A 42 -0.89 -16.04 3.48
N PHE A 43 -0.84 -16.10 2.14
CA PHE A 43 -0.80 -14.92 1.28
C PHE A 43 -2.03 -14.02 1.48
N LEU A 44 -3.22 -14.62 1.37
CA LEU A 44 -4.48 -13.88 1.55
C LEU A 44 -4.63 -13.31 2.96
N LEU A 45 -4.16 -14.05 3.96
CA LEU A 45 -4.16 -13.56 5.34
C LEU A 45 -3.20 -12.38 5.53
N GLY A 46 -2.01 -12.43 4.90
CA GLY A 46 -1.09 -11.29 4.89
C GLY A 46 -1.72 -10.04 4.28
N ALA A 47 -2.32 -10.18 3.10
CA ALA A 47 -3.05 -9.10 2.44
C ALA A 47 -4.19 -8.55 3.28
N ALA A 48 -5.01 -9.42 3.89
CA ALA A 48 -6.13 -9.04 4.74
C ALA A 48 -5.66 -8.31 6.01
N VAL A 49 -4.55 -8.74 6.61
CA VAL A 49 -3.97 -8.07 7.79
C VAL A 49 -3.52 -6.67 7.46
N PHE A 50 -2.83 -6.45 6.34
CA PHE A 50 -2.47 -5.11 5.90
C PHE A 50 -3.71 -4.22 5.75
N LEU A 51 -4.73 -4.69 5.03
CA LEU A 51 -5.98 -3.94 4.82
C LEU A 51 -6.66 -3.57 6.14
N VAL A 52 -6.77 -4.51 7.08
CA VAL A 52 -7.50 -4.29 8.32
C VAL A 52 -6.67 -3.47 9.31
N PHE A 53 -5.43 -3.87 9.57
CA PHE A 53 -4.62 -3.26 10.63
C PHE A 53 -3.99 -1.94 10.20
N ALA A 54 -3.36 -1.87 9.03
CA ALA A 54 -2.71 -0.64 8.54
C ALA A 54 -3.71 0.35 7.94
N LEU A 55 -4.58 -0.07 7.01
CA LEU A 55 -5.46 0.87 6.32
C LEU A 55 -6.74 1.23 7.08
N VAL A 56 -7.24 0.37 7.97
CA VAL A 56 -8.46 0.67 8.70
C VAL A 56 -8.16 1.07 10.14
N LEU A 57 -7.56 0.19 10.93
CA LEU A 57 -7.41 0.42 12.37
C LEU A 57 -6.39 1.51 12.66
N GLU A 58 -5.22 1.47 12.04
CA GLU A 58 -4.18 2.47 12.22
C GLU A 58 -4.65 3.85 11.73
N GLN A 59 -5.28 3.92 10.55
CA GLN A 59 -5.80 5.19 10.03
C GLN A 59 -6.89 5.79 10.96
N ARG A 60 -7.74 4.97 11.56
CA ARG A 60 -8.70 5.45 12.56
C ARG A 60 -8.01 5.98 13.82
N ALA A 61 -6.97 5.29 14.29
CA ALA A 61 -6.17 5.78 15.40
C ALA A 61 -5.46 7.10 15.07
N HIS A 62 -4.91 7.25 13.86
CA HIS A 62 -4.33 8.52 13.40
C HIS A 62 -5.36 9.65 13.39
N GLN A 63 -6.56 9.41 12.86
CA GLN A 63 -7.63 10.41 12.85
C GLN A 63 -8.00 10.88 14.27
N LEU A 64 -8.09 9.96 15.24
CA LEU A 64 -8.42 10.28 16.62
C LEU A 64 -7.28 11.01 17.35
N ILE A 65 -6.05 10.55 17.22
CA ILE A 65 -4.90 11.09 17.96
C ILE A 65 -4.45 12.42 17.35
N LEU A 66 -4.26 12.48 16.03
CA LEU A 66 -3.79 13.70 15.35
C LEU A 66 -4.90 14.75 15.21
N GLY A 67 -6.17 14.34 15.17
CA GLY A 67 -7.32 15.24 15.25
C GLY A 67 -7.64 15.73 16.66
N GLY A 68 -7.00 15.15 17.69
CA GLY A 68 -7.19 15.51 19.10
C GLY A 68 -6.19 16.56 19.61
N PRO A 69 -6.21 16.82 20.94
CA PRO A 69 -5.37 17.87 21.56
C PRO A 69 -3.85 17.66 21.38
N ALA A 70 -3.40 16.41 21.24
CA ALA A 70 -2.00 16.07 21.03
C ALA A 70 -1.53 16.31 19.59
N GLY A 71 -2.45 16.43 18.63
CA GLY A 71 -2.14 16.49 17.20
C GLY A 71 -1.21 17.64 16.83
N GLY A 72 -1.50 18.85 17.32
CA GLY A 72 -0.67 20.02 17.04
C GLY A 72 0.76 19.91 17.58
N VAL A 73 0.95 19.25 18.73
CA VAL A 73 2.28 19.03 19.31
C VAL A 73 3.05 17.99 18.48
N ILE A 74 2.39 16.89 18.09
CA ILE A 74 3.02 15.80 17.33
C ILE A 74 3.41 16.31 15.93
N THR A 75 2.50 16.97 15.23
CA THR A 75 2.73 17.44 13.85
C THR A 75 3.61 18.69 13.76
N GLY A 76 3.75 19.43 14.87
CA GLY A 76 4.62 20.61 14.95
C GLY A 76 6.11 20.30 15.07
N ASP A 77 6.49 19.08 15.39
CA ASP A 77 7.88 18.63 15.50
C ASP A 77 8.11 17.39 14.61
N LEU A 78 9.04 17.49 13.67
CA LEU A 78 9.35 16.42 12.72
C LEU A 78 9.83 15.12 13.41
N GLY A 79 10.62 15.27 14.50
CA GLY A 79 11.14 14.13 15.28
C GLY A 79 10.01 13.39 16.00
N LEU A 80 9.11 14.14 16.65
CA LEU A 80 7.93 13.56 17.32
C LEU A 80 6.99 12.92 16.30
N TYR A 81 6.77 13.55 15.16
CA TYR A 81 5.92 12.99 14.09
C TYR A 81 6.49 11.69 13.54
N ALA A 82 7.81 11.63 13.28
CA ALA A 82 8.47 10.43 12.81
C ALA A 82 8.42 9.29 13.86
N LEU A 83 8.70 9.63 15.13
CA LEU A 83 8.61 8.67 16.23
C LEU A 83 7.18 8.12 16.40
N TYR A 84 6.20 9.03 16.39
CA TYR A 84 4.79 8.66 16.46
C TYR A 84 4.39 7.71 15.32
N GLY A 85 4.71 8.07 14.08
CA GLY A 85 4.40 7.24 12.91
C GLY A 85 5.04 5.85 12.98
N GLY A 86 6.32 5.78 13.34
CA GLY A 86 7.03 4.50 13.50
C GLY A 86 6.47 3.62 14.61
N LEU A 87 6.09 4.21 15.74
CA LEU A 87 5.46 3.47 16.86
C LEU A 87 4.07 2.97 16.48
N MET A 88 3.27 3.77 15.79
CA MET A 88 1.93 3.40 15.36
C MET A 88 1.97 2.27 14.32
N ALA A 89 2.78 2.41 13.27
CA ALA A 89 2.97 1.36 12.28
C ALA A 89 3.45 0.06 12.95
N GLY A 90 4.48 0.13 13.79
CA GLY A 90 4.98 -1.03 14.54
C GLY A 90 3.89 -1.69 15.39
N LEU A 91 3.11 -0.90 16.13
CA LEU A 91 2.03 -1.42 16.99
C LEU A 91 0.95 -2.16 16.19
N PHE A 92 0.43 -1.54 15.14
CA PHE A 92 -0.66 -2.12 14.36
C PHE A 92 -0.20 -3.28 13.49
N GLU A 93 0.93 -3.13 12.80
CA GLU A 93 1.43 -4.19 11.92
C GLU A 93 1.90 -5.42 12.69
N GLU A 94 2.65 -5.25 13.79
CA GLU A 94 3.12 -6.39 14.60
C GLU A 94 1.96 -7.08 15.34
N THR A 95 0.97 -6.32 15.81
CA THR A 95 -0.23 -6.90 16.42
C THR A 95 -1.02 -7.72 15.37
N GLY A 96 -1.20 -7.18 14.19
CA GLY A 96 -1.85 -7.88 13.08
C GLY A 96 -1.08 -9.15 12.65
N ARG A 97 0.23 -9.05 12.53
CA ARG A 97 1.13 -10.17 12.23
C ARG A 97 1.06 -11.26 13.28
N PHE A 98 1.12 -10.88 14.56
CA PHE A 98 0.99 -11.82 15.67
C PHE A 98 -0.35 -12.57 15.62
N ALA A 99 -1.46 -11.85 15.46
CA ALA A 99 -2.79 -12.45 15.34
C ALA A 99 -2.89 -13.43 14.16
N ALA A 100 -2.33 -13.03 13.00
CA ALA A 100 -2.28 -13.88 11.82
C ALA A 100 -1.51 -15.18 12.04
N PHE A 101 -0.33 -15.12 12.64
CA PHE A 101 0.45 -16.32 12.91
C PHE A 101 -0.19 -17.23 13.96
N GLN A 102 -0.88 -16.68 14.96
CA GLN A 102 -1.69 -17.49 15.88
C GLN A 102 -2.81 -18.23 15.14
N LEU A 103 -3.49 -17.57 14.20
CA LEU A 103 -4.54 -18.20 13.39
C LEU A 103 -3.98 -19.29 12.47
N LEU A 104 -2.83 -19.04 11.82
CA LEU A 104 -2.16 -20.03 10.98
C LEU A 104 -1.74 -21.28 11.77
N ARG A 105 -1.24 -21.08 13.00
CA ARG A 105 -0.83 -22.19 13.90
C ARG A 105 -2.02 -23.04 14.35
N ARG A 106 -3.14 -22.40 14.73
CA ARG A 106 -4.36 -23.10 15.17
C ARG A 106 -5.00 -23.96 14.08
N SER A 107 -4.75 -23.66 12.80
CA SER A 107 -5.29 -24.43 11.68
C SER A 107 -4.65 -25.83 11.49
N GLY A 108 -3.79 -26.28 12.41
CA GLY A 108 -3.20 -27.63 12.48
C GLY A 108 -2.17 -27.97 11.39
N LYS A 109 -2.02 -27.13 10.39
CA LYS A 109 -1.09 -27.29 9.25
C LYS A 109 -0.26 -26.02 8.98
N GLY A 110 -0.21 -25.08 9.93
CA GLY A 110 0.44 -23.80 9.78
C GLY A 110 1.75 -23.66 10.56
N GLY A 111 2.59 -22.73 10.13
CA GLY A 111 3.82 -22.40 10.81
C GLY A 111 5.07 -22.93 10.14
N THR A 112 5.01 -23.29 8.86
CA THR A 112 6.20 -23.55 8.06
C THR A 112 6.90 -22.24 7.70
N PRO A 113 8.24 -22.24 7.52
CA PRO A 113 8.96 -21.07 7.01
C PRO A 113 8.38 -20.56 5.67
N GLN A 114 7.90 -21.46 4.81
CA GLN A 114 7.28 -21.12 3.54
C GLN A 114 5.95 -20.35 3.73
N ASP A 115 5.16 -20.68 4.76
CA ASP A 115 3.95 -19.93 5.08
C ASP A 115 4.27 -18.52 5.59
N ALA A 116 5.35 -18.36 6.35
CA ALA A 116 5.78 -17.04 6.80
C ALA A 116 6.23 -16.16 5.62
N LEU A 117 6.99 -16.72 4.67
CA LEU A 117 7.45 -16.01 3.48
C LEU A 117 6.29 -15.65 2.55
N ILE A 118 5.35 -16.57 2.34
CA ILE A 118 4.16 -16.29 1.50
C ILE A 118 3.19 -15.31 2.17
N TYR A 119 3.10 -15.32 3.51
CA TYR A 119 2.39 -14.29 4.27
C TYR A 119 3.02 -12.91 4.05
N GLY A 120 4.36 -12.80 4.17
CA GLY A 120 5.09 -11.56 3.92
C GLY A 120 4.88 -11.05 2.49
N ALA A 121 4.87 -11.95 1.49
CA ALA A 121 4.57 -11.60 0.11
C ALA A 121 3.14 -11.07 -0.07
N GLY A 122 2.18 -11.59 0.70
CA GLY A 122 0.79 -11.09 0.72
C GLY A 122 0.66 -9.74 1.41
N HIS A 123 1.27 -9.57 2.58
CA HIS A 123 1.22 -8.34 3.37
C HIS A 123 1.93 -7.18 2.65
N GLY A 124 3.22 -7.30 2.42
CA GLY A 124 3.98 -6.27 1.70
C GLY A 124 3.58 -6.13 0.23
N GLY A 125 3.01 -7.19 -0.37
CA GLY A 125 2.43 -7.13 -1.71
C GLY A 125 1.18 -6.27 -1.77
N MET A 126 0.29 -6.37 -0.79
CA MET A 126 -0.90 -5.51 -0.72
C MET A 126 -0.51 -4.05 -0.50
N GLU A 127 0.44 -3.79 0.39
CA GLU A 127 1.02 -2.46 0.59
C GLU A 127 1.60 -1.90 -0.71
N ALA A 128 2.48 -2.65 -1.39
CA ALA A 128 3.09 -2.22 -2.64
C ALA A 128 2.05 -1.95 -3.74
N VAL A 129 1.03 -2.79 -3.87
CA VAL A 129 -0.05 -2.61 -4.85
C VAL A 129 -0.83 -1.33 -4.57
N LEU A 130 -1.22 -1.09 -3.32
CA LEU A 130 -2.07 0.06 -2.98
C LEU A 130 -1.29 1.38 -2.96
N LEU A 131 -0.11 1.42 -2.35
CA LEU A 131 0.64 2.65 -2.19
C LEU A 131 1.47 3.00 -3.43
N VAL A 132 2.05 2.01 -4.09
CA VAL A 132 2.91 2.24 -5.27
C VAL A 132 2.16 1.93 -6.57
N GLY A 133 1.50 0.79 -6.65
CA GLY A 133 0.82 0.32 -7.85
C GLY A 133 -0.28 1.27 -8.31
N LEU A 134 -1.28 1.52 -7.46
CA LEU A 134 -2.41 2.41 -7.79
C LEU A 134 -1.97 3.85 -8.00
N THR A 135 -1.01 4.35 -7.20
CA THR A 135 -0.44 5.68 -7.40
C THR A 135 0.21 5.83 -8.77
N ASN A 136 0.99 4.83 -9.21
CA ASN A 136 1.59 4.88 -10.55
C ASN A 136 0.56 4.71 -11.68
N VAL A 137 -0.54 3.97 -11.48
CA VAL A 137 -1.67 3.97 -12.44
C VAL A 137 -2.22 5.38 -12.60
N SER A 138 -2.54 6.06 -11.51
CA SER A 138 -3.06 7.44 -11.53
C SER A 138 -2.06 8.41 -12.17
N ASN A 139 -0.79 8.32 -11.81
CA ASN A 139 0.26 9.18 -12.36
C ASN A 139 0.48 8.96 -13.86
N LEU A 140 0.41 7.71 -14.34
CA LEU A 140 0.50 7.39 -15.77
C LEU A 140 -0.70 7.93 -16.56
N LEU A 141 -1.92 7.81 -16.01
CA LEU A 141 -3.12 8.38 -16.61
C LEU A 141 -3.02 9.91 -16.72
N LEU A 142 -2.65 10.59 -15.63
CA LEU A 142 -2.44 12.02 -15.60
C LEU A 142 -1.34 12.46 -16.58
N SER A 143 -0.23 11.72 -16.65
CA SER A 143 0.87 11.97 -17.60
C SER A 143 0.41 11.82 -19.05
N PHE A 144 -0.43 10.84 -19.33
CA PHE A 144 -1.01 10.64 -20.65
C PHE A 144 -1.93 11.81 -21.04
N TRP A 145 -2.85 12.21 -20.17
CA TRP A 145 -3.74 13.34 -20.41
C TRP A 145 -2.99 14.66 -20.57
N LEU A 146 -1.92 14.86 -19.78
CA LEU A 146 -1.05 16.02 -19.89
C LEU A 146 -0.35 16.06 -21.26
N ASN A 147 0.24 14.94 -21.67
CA ASN A 147 0.98 14.85 -22.94
C ASN A 147 0.10 14.93 -24.18
N THR A 148 -1.19 14.56 -24.06
CA THR A 148 -2.18 14.67 -25.14
C THR A 148 -2.95 15.99 -25.15
N GLY A 149 -2.74 16.84 -24.14
CA GLY A 149 -3.47 18.12 -24.00
C GLY A 149 -4.94 17.97 -23.61
N THR A 150 -5.34 16.80 -23.09
CA THR A 150 -6.73 16.48 -22.70
C THR A 150 -6.98 16.58 -21.19
N LEU A 151 -5.98 17.00 -20.42
CA LEU A 151 -6.04 17.03 -18.94
C LEU A 151 -7.23 17.85 -18.42
N GLU A 152 -7.41 19.08 -18.91
CA GLU A 152 -8.50 19.97 -18.45
C GLU A 152 -9.89 19.38 -18.73
N GLN A 153 -10.07 18.72 -19.88
CA GLN A 153 -11.32 18.06 -20.24
C GLN A 153 -11.67 16.95 -19.25
N HIS A 154 -10.69 16.12 -18.88
CA HIS A 154 -10.92 15.01 -17.96
C HIS A 154 -11.07 15.48 -16.51
N MET A 155 -10.36 16.52 -16.09
CA MET A 155 -10.52 17.11 -14.77
C MET A 155 -11.92 17.73 -14.60
N GLY A 156 -12.43 18.47 -15.60
CA GLY A 156 -13.79 19.03 -15.57
C GLY A 156 -14.87 17.94 -15.45
N GLN A 157 -14.73 16.82 -16.14
CA GLN A 157 -15.66 15.70 -16.02
C GLN A 157 -15.65 15.04 -14.62
N LEU A 158 -14.50 15.02 -13.95
CA LEU A 158 -14.40 14.48 -12.58
C LEU A 158 -15.06 15.41 -11.56
N ASP A 159 -14.92 16.72 -11.72
CA ASP A 159 -15.57 17.72 -10.85
C ASP A 159 -17.10 17.67 -11.01
N ASP A 160 -17.61 17.55 -12.24
CA ASP A 160 -19.05 17.39 -12.52
C ASP A 160 -19.63 16.08 -11.94
N ALA A 161 -18.84 15.00 -11.92
CA ALA A 161 -19.27 13.72 -11.36
C ALA A 161 -19.23 13.67 -9.82
N ALA A 162 -18.52 14.61 -9.18
CA ALA A 162 -18.37 14.70 -7.72
C ALA A 162 -19.38 15.68 -7.08
N ALA A 163 -20.10 16.49 -7.89
CA ALA A 163 -21.09 17.46 -7.48
C ALA A 163 -22.48 16.85 -7.37
#